data_b97d4b219f243c3df2e3b4b3aec2f166
#
_entry.id   b97d4b219f243c3df2e3b4b3aec2f166
#
_cell.length_a   1.000
_cell.length_b   1.000
_cell.length_c   1.000
_cell.angle_alpha   90.00
_cell.angle_beta   90.00
_cell.angle_gamma   90.00
#
_symmetry.space_group_name_H-M   'P 1'
#
loop_
_entity.id
_entity.type
_entity.pdbx_description
1 polymer ?
#
loop_
_entity_poly.entity_id
_entity_poly.type
_entity_poly.pdbx_seq_one_letter_code
_entity_poly.pdbx_strand_id
1 'polypeptide(L)'
;ALPGDEFQMKDGVVYVNGIQADDIETLQFNYFVETTRSLDAKLLSKLNVRKADRMLINMEMNGLEFLVNAGYADSTGSVKNFVYRLPLTKSAVETLKKNKSVVSVRLEPVEWGGKTFPYVRKDGWTRDNYGPLTIPKQGATVSLDLNNLPLYERIIRNYELNDLEVKDGEIYINGKKSDSYTFKMDYY
;
A
#
# COMPACT_ATOMS: atom_id res chain seq x y z
N ALA A 1 6.97 8.45 10.50
CA ALA A 1 6.85 9.91 10.53
C ALA A 1 6.15 10.32 11.83
N LEU A 2 6.57 11.43 12.42
CA LEU A 2 6.02 12.01 13.63
C LEU A 2 5.08 13.19 13.29
N PRO A 3 4.28 13.69 14.24
CA PRO A 3 3.45 14.88 14.03
C PRO A 3 4.28 16.07 13.53
N GLY A 4 3.90 16.63 12.38
CA GLY A 4 4.61 17.72 11.72
C GLY A 4 5.63 17.29 10.67
N ASP A 5 5.97 16.00 10.58
CA ASP A 5 6.83 15.50 9.53
C ASP A 5 6.12 15.48 8.17
N GLU A 6 6.88 15.63 7.10
CA GLU A 6 6.45 15.32 5.75
C GLU A 6 6.76 13.84 5.44
N PHE A 7 5.73 13.07 5.16
CA PHE A 7 5.81 11.68 4.73
C PHE A 7 5.66 11.58 3.22
N GLN A 8 6.54 10.80 2.59
CA GLN A 8 6.42 10.47 1.17
C GLN A 8 6.90 9.06 0.90
N MET A 9 6.27 8.40 -0.07
CA MET A 9 6.75 7.13 -0.64
C MET A 9 7.03 7.33 -2.13
N LYS A 10 8.21 6.92 -2.57
CA LYS A 10 8.65 6.94 -3.98
C LYS A 10 9.17 5.55 -4.35
N ASP A 11 8.52 4.92 -5.33
CA ASP A 11 8.87 3.57 -5.80
C ASP A 11 9.03 2.56 -4.65
N GLY A 12 8.11 2.61 -3.68
CA GLY A 12 8.10 1.75 -2.50
C GLY A 12 9.12 2.11 -1.42
N VAL A 13 9.90 3.19 -1.60
CA VAL A 13 10.87 3.69 -0.62
C VAL A 13 10.26 4.83 0.18
N VAL A 14 10.34 4.72 1.51
CA VAL A 14 9.81 5.73 2.44
C VAL A 14 10.81 6.87 2.63
N TYR A 15 10.30 8.09 2.59
CA TYR A 15 11.02 9.31 2.91
C TYR A 15 10.28 10.07 4.02
N VAL A 16 11.05 10.61 4.95
CA VAL A 16 10.57 11.48 6.03
C VAL A 16 11.37 12.79 5.97
N ASN A 17 10.68 13.91 5.79
CA ASN A 17 11.33 15.23 5.62
C ASN A 17 12.36 15.24 4.48
N GLY A 18 12.08 14.54 3.39
CA GLY A 18 12.97 14.41 2.24
C GLY A 18 14.15 13.45 2.44
N ILE A 19 14.32 12.87 3.62
CA ILE A 19 15.39 11.92 3.95
C ILE A 19 14.85 10.50 3.82
N GLN A 20 15.55 9.65 3.06
CA GLN A 20 15.20 8.24 2.96
C GLN A 20 15.24 7.57 4.34
N ALA A 21 14.16 6.89 4.71
CA ALA A 21 14.12 6.10 5.93
C ALA A 21 15.07 4.89 5.82
N ASP A 22 15.61 4.47 6.96
CA ASP A 22 16.49 3.30 7.02
C ASP A 22 15.83 2.07 6.42
N ASP A 23 16.61 1.23 5.76
CA ASP A 23 16.13 -0.03 5.19
C ASP A 23 15.85 -1.01 6.33
N ILE A 24 14.55 -1.28 6.53
CA ILE A 24 14.10 -2.21 7.58
C ILE A 24 14.20 -3.63 7.02
N GLU A 25 15.18 -4.41 7.48
CA GLU A 25 15.43 -5.78 7.01
C GLU A 25 14.22 -6.71 7.12
N THR A 26 13.33 -6.45 8.08
CA THR A 26 12.12 -7.23 8.32
C THR A 26 10.92 -6.78 7.48
N LEU A 27 11.07 -5.70 6.69
CA LEU A 27 9.99 -5.22 5.83
C LEU A 27 9.66 -6.25 4.77
N GLN A 28 8.38 -6.57 4.65
CA GLN A 28 7.87 -7.53 3.69
C GLN A 28 7.08 -6.84 2.59
N PHE A 29 7.34 -7.23 1.35
CA PHE A 29 6.51 -6.89 0.20
C PHE A 29 5.88 -8.15 -0.38
N ASN A 30 4.78 -8.01 -1.10
CA ASN A 30 4.20 -9.14 -1.81
C ASN A 30 4.98 -9.41 -3.10
N TYR A 31 5.29 -10.68 -3.31
CA TYR A 31 5.95 -11.15 -4.52
C TYR A 31 5.15 -12.28 -5.16
N PHE A 32 5.17 -12.33 -6.48
CA PHE A 32 4.77 -13.50 -7.25
C PHE A 32 5.97 -14.43 -7.40
N VAL A 33 5.81 -15.65 -6.92
CA VAL A 33 6.84 -16.70 -6.95
C VAL A 33 6.35 -17.84 -7.82
N GLU A 34 6.98 -18.01 -8.98
CA GLU A 34 6.70 -19.09 -9.90
C GLU A 34 7.60 -20.29 -9.62
N THR A 35 7.01 -21.48 -9.54
CA THR A 35 7.75 -22.70 -9.18
C THR A 35 7.28 -23.91 -9.99
N THR A 36 8.21 -24.81 -10.33
CA THR A 36 7.92 -26.05 -11.08
C THR A 36 7.23 -27.11 -10.24
N ARG A 37 7.24 -26.96 -8.90
CA ARG A 37 6.58 -27.87 -7.95
C ARG A 37 6.13 -27.09 -6.72
N SER A 38 5.21 -27.66 -5.96
CA SER A 38 4.72 -27.05 -4.72
C SER A 38 5.87 -26.72 -3.77
N LEU A 39 5.82 -25.55 -3.14
CA LEU A 39 6.78 -25.12 -2.12
C LEU A 39 6.55 -25.88 -0.80
N ASP A 40 7.65 -26.32 -0.19
CA ASP A 40 7.61 -26.97 1.11
C ASP A 40 7.14 -26.01 2.20
N ALA A 41 6.17 -26.47 3.01
CA ALA A 41 5.63 -25.72 4.14
C ALA A 41 6.69 -25.36 5.19
N LYS A 42 7.72 -26.23 5.38
CA LYS A 42 8.84 -25.96 6.29
C LYS A 42 9.72 -24.81 5.76
N LEU A 43 9.97 -24.79 4.45
CA LEU A 43 10.70 -23.68 3.81
C LEU A 43 9.95 -22.37 4.02
N LEU A 44 8.66 -22.32 3.69
CA LEU A 44 7.83 -21.12 3.86
C LEU A 44 7.80 -20.62 5.31
N SER A 45 7.73 -21.54 6.27
CA SER A 45 7.80 -21.19 7.69
C SER A 45 9.16 -20.61 8.10
N LYS A 46 10.26 -21.14 7.57
CA LYS A 46 11.62 -20.58 7.78
C LYS A 46 11.77 -19.18 7.20
N LEU A 47 11.02 -18.86 6.16
CA LEU A 47 10.99 -17.52 5.53
C LEU A 47 9.97 -16.59 6.20
N ASN A 48 9.43 -16.96 7.36
CA ASN A 48 8.40 -16.22 8.11
C ASN A 48 7.11 -15.96 7.33
N VAL A 49 6.78 -16.83 6.35
CA VAL A 49 5.51 -16.77 5.63
C VAL A 49 4.47 -17.60 6.38
N ARG A 50 3.49 -16.91 6.99
CA ARG A 50 2.42 -17.57 7.75
C ARG A 50 1.52 -18.36 6.80
N LYS A 51 0.90 -19.44 7.32
CA LYS A 51 0.00 -20.29 6.52
C LYS A 51 -1.15 -19.50 5.87
N ALA A 52 -1.69 -18.52 6.58
CA ALA A 52 -2.78 -17.68 6.09
C ALA A 52 -2.37 -16.74 4.94
N ASP A 53 -1.07 -16.44 4.81
CA ASP A 53 -0.54 -15.50 3.81
C ASP A 53 -0.05 -16.23 2.53
N ARG A 54 -0.23 -17.53 2.45
CA ARG A 54 0.20 -18.38 1.32
C ARG A 54 -0.93 -18.48 0.30
N MET A 55 -0.95 -17.58 -0.66
CA MET A 55 -1.94 -17.59 -1.73
C MET A 55 -1.37 -18.31 -2.97
N LEU A 56 -2.07 -19.32 -3.47
CA LEU A 56 -1.78 -19.98 -4.73
C LEU A 56 -2.71 -19.42 -5.81
N ILE A 57 -2.20 -18.53 -6.66
CA ILE A 57 -2.99 -17.76 -7.64
C ILE A 57 -3.67 -18.67 -8.67
N ASN A 58 -3.04 -19.78 -9.04
CA ASN A 58 -3.61 -20.73 -10.00
C ASN A 58 -5.02 -21.24 -9.61
N MET A 59 -5.36 -21.19 -8.32
CA MET A 59 -6.63 -21.69 -7.78
C MET A 59 -7.68 -20.61 -7.60
N GLU A 60 -7.33 -19.35 -7.82
CA GLU A 60 -8.22 -18.20 -7.66
C GLU A 60 -8.97 -17.93 -8.97
N MET A 61 -10.30 -17.79 -8.91
CA MET A 61 -11.14 -17.57 -10.10
C MET A 61 -10.75 -16.32 -10.91
N ASN A 62 -10.27 -15.26 -10.23
CA ASN A 62 -9.82 -14.02 -10.87
C ASN A 62 -8.32 -14.00 -11.20
N GLY A 63 -7.59 -15.07 -10.89
CA GLY A 63 -6.15 -15.17 -11.13
C GLY A 63 -5.79 -15.48 -12.57
N LEU A 64 -6.69 -16.06 -13.35
CA LEU A 64 -6.39 -16.54 -14.69
C LEU A 64 -6.03 -15.42 -15.66
N GLU A 65 -6.80 -14.34 -15.68
CA GLU A 65 -6.51 -13.17 -16.52
C GLU A 65 -5.15 -12.56 -16.16
N PHE A 66 -4.87 -12.43 -14.86
CA PHE A 66 -3.57 -11.98 -14.38
C PHE A 66 -2.45 -12.93 -14.85
N LEU A 67 -2.63 -14.24 -14.72
CA LEU A 67 -1.62 -15.23 -15.09
C LEU A 67 -1.28 -15.16 -16.58
N VAL A 68 -2.28 -14.95 -17.44
CA VAL A 68 -2.09 -14.74 -18.89
C VAL A 68 -1.33 -13.42 -19.13
N ASN A 69 -1.82 -12.31 -18.58
CA ASN A 69 -1.25 -10.98 -18.80
C ASN A 69 0.17 -10.85 -18.26
N ALA A 70 0.48 -11.52 -17.15
CA ALA A 70 1.81 -11.55 -16.55
C ALA A 70 2.76 -12.60 -17.15
N GLY A 71 2.30 -13.39 -18.14
CA GLY A 71 3.10 -14.41 -18.82
C GLY A 71 3.33 -15.69 -18.01
N TYR A 72 2.49 -15.98 -17.01
CA TYR A 72 2.52 -17.24 -16.25
C TYR A 72 1.64 -18.32 -16.86
N ALA A 73 0.69 -17.95 -17.71
CA ALA A 73 -0.15 -18.87 -18.47
C ALA A 73 -0.01 -18.58 -19.97
N ASP A 74 -0.29 -19.57 -20.80
CA ASP A 74 -0.37 -19.39 -22.24
C ASP A 74 -1.72 -18.73 -22.65
N SER A 75 -1.88 -18.44 -23.96
CA SER A 75 -3.08 -17.79 -24.50
C SER A 75 -4.37 -18.60 -24.31
N THR A 76 -4.26 -19.90 -24.01
CA THR A 76 -5.42 -20.75 -23.68
C THR A 76 -5.75 -20.76 -22.19
N GLY A 77 -4.95 -20.07 -21.37
CA GLY A 77 -5.06 -20.06 -19.91
C GLY A 77 -4.42 -21.27 -19.24
N SER A 78 -3.65 -22.08 -19.98
CA SER A 78 -2.94 -23.22 -19.41
C SER A 78 -1.73 -22.77 -18.61
N VAL A 79 -1.66 -23.17 -17.36
CA VAL A 79 -0.60 -22.83 -16.40
C VAL A 79 0.28 -24.05 -16.19
N LYS A 80 1.57 -23.95 -16.53
CA LYS A 80 2.53 -25.05 -16.36
C LYS A 80 3.09 -25.15 -14.95
N ASN A 81 3.20 -24.02 -14.28
CA ASN A 81 3.89 -23.86 -13.01
C ASN A 81 2.93 -23.41 -11.91
N PHE A 82 3.33 -23.59 -10.65
CA PHE A 82 2.63 -22.99 -9.52
C PHE A 82 3.04 -21.53 -9.38
N VAL A 83 2.07 -20.63 -9.21
CA VAL A 83 2.31 -19.21 -8.97
C VAL A 83 1.75 -18.83 -7.60
N TYR A 84 2.63 -18.49 -6.69
CA TYR A 84 2.29 -18.07 -5.33
C TYR A 84 2.37 -16.55 -5.22
N ARG A 85 1.47 -15.95 -4.46
CA ARG A 85 1.60 -14.61 -3.92
C ARG A 85 2.03 -14.74 -2.46
N LEU A 86 3.23 -14.23 -2.13
CA LEU A 86 3.84 -14.40 -0.81
C LEU A 86 4.38 -13.06 -0.28
N PRO A 87 4.14 -12.71 1.00
CA PRO A 87 4.82 -11.61 1.66
C PRO A 87 6.25 -12.04 2.02
N LEU A 88 7.26 -11.41 1.42
CA LEU A 88 8.65 -11.78 1.57
C LEU A 88 9.51 -10.56 1.93
N THR A 89 10.50 -10.78 2.81
CA THR A 89 11.61 -9.86 3.00
C THR A 89 12.62 -9.97 1.85
N LYS A 90 13.50 -8.99 1.68
CA LYS A 90 14.59 -9.04 0.68
C LYS A 90 15.45 -10.31 0.84
N SER A 91 15.79 -10.68 2.08
CA SER A 91 16.58 -11.88 2.37
C SER A 91 15.86 -13.17 2.03
N ALA A 92 14.52 -13.22 2.23
CA ALA A 92 13.69 -14.35 1.85
C ALA A 92 13.63 -14.53 0.32
N VAL A 93 13.54 -13.43 -0.42
CA VAL A 93 13.61 -13.42 -1.90
C VAL A 93 14.92 -14.02 -2.38
N GLU A 94 16.07 -13.57 -1.84
CA GLU A 94 17.37 -14.12 -2.21
C GLU A 94 17.53 -15.61 -1.86
N THR A 95 16.90 -16.04 -0.78
CA THR A 95 16.85 -17.46 -0.40
C THR A 95 16.02 -18.29 -1.40
N LEU A 96 14.85 -17.77 -1.80
CA LEU A 96 13.98 -18.44 -2.78
C LEU A 96 14.62 -18.52 -4.15
N LYS A 97 15.29 -17.47 -4.62
CA LYS A 97 16.02 -17.50 -5.92
C LYS A 97 17.07 -18.61 -6.02
N LYS A 98 17.60 -19.07 -4.90
CA LYS A 98 18.57 -20.19 -4.85
C LYS A 98 17.90 -21.58 -4.92
N ASN A 99 16.57 -21.63 -4.77
CA ASN A 99 15.86 -22.90 -4.80
C ASN A 99 15.66 -23.37 -6.24
N LYS A 100 16.11 -24.59 -6.56
CA LYS A 100 16.06 -25.17 -7.91
C LYS A 100 14.67 -25.30 -8.51
N SER A 101 13.62 -25.31 -7.68
CA SER A 101 12.24 -25.36 -8.16
C SER A 101 11.65 -23.97 -8.47
N VAL A 102 12.32 -22.88 -8.09
CA VAL A 102 11.87 -21.53 -8.35
C VAL A 102 12.30 -21.11 -9.75
N VAL A 103 11.33 -20.72 -10.55
CA VAL A 103 11.53 -20.24 -11.95
C VAL A 103 11.72 -18.73 -11.93
N SER A 104 10.85 -18.02 -11.20
CA SER A 104 10.92 -16.56 -11.11
C SER A 104 10.41 -16.06 -9.76
N VAL A 105 10.94 -14.89 -9.33
CA VAL A 105 10.45 -14.12 -8.19
C VAL A 105 10.32 -12.67 -8.64
N ARG A 106 9.09 -12.16 -8.72
CA ARG A 106 8.79 -10.81 -9.20
C ARG A 106 8.00 -10.06 -8.15
N LEU A 107 8.30 -8.78 -7.95
CA LEU A 107 7.52 -7.91 -7.07
C LEU A 107 6.07 -7.83 -7.59
N GLU A 108 5.10 -7.83 -6.68
CA GLU A 108 3.70 -7.64 -7.02
C GLU A 108 3.50 -6.30 -7.74
N PRO A 109 2.83 -6.28 -8.91
CA PRO A 109 2.54 -5.04 -9.62
C PRO A 109 1.72 -4.07 -8.77
N VAL A 110 1.95 -2.77 -8.96
CA VAL A 110 1.28 -1.70 -8.18
C VAL A 110 -0.25 -1.79 -8.30
N GLU A 111 -0.75 -2.20 -9.45
CA GLU A 111 -2.18 -2.33 -9.75
C GLU A 111 -2.87 -3.33 -8.81
N TRP A 112 -2.15 -4.29 -8.26
CA TRP A 112 -2.66 -5.26 -7.30
C TRP A 112 -2.65 -4.75 -5.85
N GLY A 113 -2.01 -3.62 -5.59
CA GLY A 113 -1.96 -2.98 -4.28
C GLY A 113 -3.29 -2.39 -3.80
N GLY A 114 -4.30 -2.36 -4.67
CA GLY A 114 -5.60 -1.77 -4.36
C GLY A 114 -5.59 -0.24 -4.33
N LYS A 115 -6.70 0.32 -3.88
CA LYS A 115 -6.85 1.78 -3.74
C LYS A 115 -6.16 2.26 -2.46
N THR A 116 -5.46 3.38 -2.55
CA THR A 116 -4.85 4.06 -1.40
C THR A 116 -5.78 5.12 -0.82
N PHE A 117 -5.64 5.39 0.47
CA PHE A 117 -6.32 6.49 1.13
C PHE A 117 -5.74 7.85 0.68
N PRO A 118 -6.53 8.87 0.47
CA PRO A 118 -7.99 8.86 0.42
C PRO A 118 -8.49 8.39 -0.96
N TYR A 119 -9.39 7.44 -0.97
CA TYR A 119 -9.84 6.70 -2.16
C TYR A 119 -10.45 7.54 -3.29
N VAL A 120 -10.72 8.81 -3.03
CA VAL A 120 -11.37 9.76 -3.95
C VAL A 120 -10.40 10.74 -4.60
N ARG A 121 -9.12 10.74 -4.22
CA ARG A 121 -8.12 11.64 -4.83
C ARG A 121 -7.79 11.22 -6.26
N LYS A 122 -7.56 12.24 -7.10
CA LYS A 122 -7.24 12.07 -8.53
C LYS A 122 -5.76 12.30 -8.85
N ASP A 123 -4.92 12.55 -7.87
CA ASP A 123 -3.49 12.88 -8.02
C ASP A 123 -2.58 11.66 -8.24
N GLY A 124 -3.17 10.50 -8.52
CA GLY A 124 -2.42 9.32 -8.94
C GLY A 124 -1.64 8.63 -7.82
N TRP A 125 -1.94 8.90 -6.54
CA TRP A 125 -1.29 8.21 -5.44
C TRP A 125 -1.56 6.70 -5.49
N THR A 126 -0.51 5.95 -5.35
CA THR A 126 -0.53 4.49 -5.33
C THR A 126 0.12 3.97 -4.05
N ARG A 127 0.08 2.66 -3.84
CA ARG A 127 0.79 2.01 -2.74
C ARG A 127 2.28 2.35 -2.72
N ASP A 128 2.90 2.42 -3.87
CA ASP A 128 4.36 2.56 -3.99
C ASP A 128 4.80 4.02 -4.27
N ASN A 129 3.85 4.89 -4.64
CA ASN A 129 4.06 6.31 -4.86
C ASN A 129 2.96 7.11 -4.16
N TYR A 130 3.26 7.66 -2.99
CA TYR A 130 2.30 8.29 -2.11
C TYR A 130 2.87 9.57 -1.48
N GLY A 131 2.06 10.59 -1.36
CA GLY A 131 2.47 11.86 -0.79
C GLY A 131 3.07 12.84 -1.84
N PRO A 132 3.73 13.93 -1.39
CA PRO A 132 4.02 14.22 0.03
C PRO A 132 2.77 14.51 0.85
N LEU A 133 2.77 14.11 2.11
CA LEU A 133 1.71 14.34 3.08
C LEU A 133 2.33 14.81 4.40
N THR A 134 1.96 16.00 4.86
CA THR A 134 2.34 16.45 6.21
C THR A 134 1.46 15.76 7.25
N ILE A 135 2.08 15.09 8.22
CA ILE A 135 1.39 14.46 9.33
C ILE A 135 0.82 15.54 10.24
N PRO A 136 -0.50 15.56 10.50
CA PRO A 136 -1.10 16.61 11.30
C PRO A 136 -0.52 16.68 12.71
N LYS A 137 -0.26 17.91 13.17
CA LYS A 137 0.30 18.20 14.49
C LYS A 137 -0.63 19.15 15.24
N GLN A 138 -0.74 18.97 16.56
CA GLN A 138 -1.49 19.87 17.43
C GLN A 138 -1.05 21.32 17.23
N GLY A 139 -2.02 22.21 17.03
CA GLY A 139 -1.80 23.63 16.80
C GLY A 139 -1.37 24.01 15.39
N ALA A 140 -1.04 23.05 14.52
CA ALA A 140 -0.76 23.33 13.13
C ALA A 140 -2.05 23.62 12.35
N THR A 141 -1.99 24.61 11.46
CA THR A 141 -3.11 24.99 10.60
C THR A 141 -2.80 24.59 9.16
N VAL A 142 -3.80 23.96 8.53
CA VAL A 142 -3.74 23.64 7.09
C VAL A 142 -4.80 24.45 6.34
N SER A 143 -4.50 24.86 5.11
CA SER A 143 -5.54 25.34 4.21
C SER A 143 -6.41 24.18 3.76
N LEU A 144 -7.73 24.40 3.64
CA LEU A 144 -8.69 23.41 3.18
C LEU A 144 -9.28 23.82 1.85
N ASP A 145 -9.33 22.85 0.94
CA ASP A 145 -10.12 22.90 -0.28
C ASP A 145 -10.77 21.52 -0.53
N LEU A 146 -11.59 21.42 -1.55
CA LEU A 146 -12.27 20.16 -1.88
C LEU A 146 -11.33 19.05 -2.36
N ASN A 147 -10.11 19.38 -2.80
CA ASN A 147 -9.14 18.39 -3.25
C ASN A 147 -8.41 17.75 -2.08
N ASN A 148 -8.08 18.54 -1.04
CA ASN A 148 -7.37 18.02 0.13
C ASN A 148 -8.28 17.65 1.30
N LEU A 149 -9.53 18.11 1.32
CA LEU A 149 -10.50 17.77 2.36
C LEU A 149 -10.57 16.27 2.67
N PRO A 150 -10.57 15.35 1.68
CA PRO A 150 -10.62 13.92 1.94
C PRO A 150 -9.47 13.38 2.82
N LEU A 151 -8.33 14.07 2.88
CA LEU A 151 -7.22 13.71 3.78
C LEU A 151 -7.55 13.99 5.24
N TYR A 152 -8.33 15.05 5.49
CA TYR A 152 -8.56 15.60 6.83
C TYR A 152 -9.98 15.41 7.33
N GLU A 153 -10.94 15.07 6.45
CA GLU A 153 -12.36 14.96 6.80
C GLU A 153 -12.59 14.03 8.00
N ARG A 154 -11.95 12.85 7.99
CA ARG A 154 -12.08 11.90 9.09
C ARG A 154 -11.53 12.44 10.41
N ILE A 155 -10.43 13.19 10.35
CA ILE A 155 -9.83 13.85 11.51
C ILE A 155 -10.81 14.89 12.06
N ILE A 156 -11.24 15.80 11.21
CA ILE A 156 -12.10 16.93 11.61
C ILE A 156 -13.42 16.42 12.18
N ARG A 157 -14.07 15.49 11.47
CA ARG A 157 -15.40 15.01 11.82
C ARG A 157 -15.39 14.01 12.97
N ASN A 158 -14.58 12.95 12.86
CA ASN A 158 -14.71 11.79 13.73
C ASN A 158 -13.77 11.84 14.93
N TYR A 159 -12.55 12.30 14.77
CA TYR A 159 -11.59 12.34 15.88
C TYR A 159 -11.70 13.64 16.69
N GLU A 160 -11.93 14.76 16.03
CA GLU A 160 -12.04 16.06 16.69
C GLU A 160 -13.50 16.55 16.86
N LEU A 161 -14.47 15.69 16.49
CA LEU A 161 -15.90 15.83 16.76
C LEU A 161 -16.50 17.17 16.29
N ASN A 162 -16.04 17.65 15.12
CA ASN A 162 -16.64 18.84 14.53
C ASN A 162 -17.76 18.44 13.56
N ASP A 163 -18.76 19.30 13.44
CA ASP A 163 -19.72 19.23 12.36
C ASP A 163 -19.03 19.74 11.08
N LEU A 164 -19.00 18.92 10.03
CA LEU A 164 -18.35 19.25 8.77
C LEU A 164 -19.36 19.02 7.64
N GLU A 165 -19.62 20.05 6.88
CA GLU A 165 -20.52 20.01 5.73
C GLU A 165 -19.85 20.62 4.49
N VAL A 166 -20.22 20.12 3.32
CA VAL A 166 -19.91 20.75 2.02
C VAL A 166 -21.22 21.16 1.39
N LYS A 167 -21.38 22.47 1.16
CA LYS A 167 -22.56 23.07 0.53
C LYS A 167 -22.10 24.01 -0.58
N ASP A 168 -22.70 23.87 -1.77
CA ASP A 168 -22.41 24.74 -2.92
C ASP A 168 -20.93 24.86 -3.29
N GLY A 169 -20.15 23.77 -3.06
CA GLY A 169 -18.71 23.73 -3.31
C GLY A 169 -17.87 24.38 -2.22
N GLU A 170 -18.45 24.77 -1.09
CA GLU A 170 -17.77 25.41 0.03
C GLU A 170 -17.77 24.53 1.28
N ILE A 171 -16.73 24.62 2.09
CA ILE A 171 -16.54 23.83 3.31
C ILE A 171 -17.06 24.65 4.51
N TYR A 172 -17.88 23.99 5.35
CA TYR A 172 -18.39 24.57 6.60
C TYR A 172 -17.98 23.67 7.77
N ILE A 173 -17.43 24.29 8.82
CA ILE A 173 -17.05 23.61 10.04
C ILE A 173 -17.81 24.27 11.20
N ASN A 174 -18.63 23.49 11.93
CA ASN A 174 -19.50 23.97 12.99
C ASN A 174 -20.40 25.14 12.54
N GLY A 175 -20.94 25.04 11.32
CA GLY A 175 -21.82 26.02 10.72
C GLY A 175 -21.12 27.27 10.18
N LYS A 176 -19.78 27.39 10.25
CA LYS A 176 -19.03 28.53 9.72
C LYS A 176 -18.25 28.11 8.47
N LYS A 177 -18.32 28.92 7.41
CA LYS A 177 -17.48 28.76 6.24
C LYS A 177 -16.00 28.80 6.65
N SER A 178 -15.22 27.84 6.21
CA SER A 178 -13.82 27.66 6.58
C SER A 178 -12.99 27.24 5.38
N ASP A 179 -11.88 27.93 5.15
CA ASP A 179 -10.85 27.61 4.16
C ASP A 179 -9.58 27.07 4.80
N SER A 180 -9.63 26.81 6.11
CA SER A 180 -8.50 26.33 6.89
C SER A 180 -8.98 25.57 8.13
N TYR A 181 -8.09 24.74 8.69
CA TYR A 181 -8.36 24.01 9.92
C TYR A 181 -7.11 23.93 10.81
N THR A 182 -7.28 24.17 12.11
CA THR A 182 -6.22 24.01 13.12
C THR A 182 -6.47 22.73 13.90
N PHE A 183 -5.51 21.80 13.86
CA PHE A 183 -5.63 20.50 14.54
C PHE A 183 -5.55 20.66 16.07
N LYS A 184 -6.40 19.93 16.79
CA LYS A 184 -6.46 19.93 18.25
C LYS A 184 -5.57 18.86 18.87
N MET A 185 -5.09 17.88 18.11
CA MET A 185 -4.30 16.73 18.56
C MET A 185 -3.15 16.45 17.61
N ASP A 186 -2.18 15.65 18.08
CA ASP A 186 -1.14 15.03 17.27
C ASP A 186 -1.66 13.76 16.60
N TYR A 187 -1.23 13.51 15.36
CA TYR A 187 -1.56 12.31 14.59
C TYR A 187 -0.28 11.56 14.19
N TYR A 188 -0.42 10.23 13.93
CA TYR A 188 0.71 9.35 13.62
C TYR A 188 0.43 8.45 12.43
#